data_dad2bc1b75aa7134b2b4783643540e6d
#
_entry.id   dad2bc1b75aa7134b2b4783643540e6d
#
_cell.length_a   1.000
_cell.length_b   1.000
_cell.length_c   1.000
_cell.angle_alpha   90.00
_cell.angle_beta   90.00
_cell.angle_gamma   90.00
#
_symmetry.space_group_name_H-M   'P 1'
#
loop_
_entity.id
_entity.type
_entity.pdbx_description
1 polymer ?
#
loop_
_entity_poly.entity_id
_entity_poly.type
_entity_poly.pdbx_seq_one_letter_code
_entity_poly.pdbx_strand_id
1 'polypeptide(L)'
;MKRKALILSPLVLLVGGFIIMKILFSFKAEKPKRNSQITPRIVATSVVSLGEVPAKLTTYGTLASSQPVTLISEVSGTLQAGDIAFQPAQSFKRGDLLLKVDNRQINLELNSTKSDLLTALSSLMPEIKVSSPKIFQVWQQYFDSINFDEPIGELPTTQDQRLKALLARYNIFKLYFAVQNLEIRASKHFFYAPFNGSIISTQLRDGSTAAPGSRLGELINLEKLEVEIQVPAKDIGWIHEGSPVILEPEENGIQWIGHIERIGNIIDERSQSVLAYIKLDDTGDVNPLAGVFVKADIE
;
A
#
# COMPACT_ATOMS: atom_id res chain seq x y z
N MET A 1 -38.18 76.94 -98.99
CA MET A 1 -38.27 75.49 -98.68
C MET A 1 -37.16 74.99 -97.82
N LYS A 2 -36.45 75.80 -97.00
CA LYS A 2 -35.28 75.32 -96.16
C LYS A 2 -35.56 75.23 -94.65
N ARG A 3 -36.72 75.59 -94.11
CA ARG A 3 -37.02 75.55 -92.64
C ARG A 3 -37.71 74.26 -92.14
N LYS A 4 -38.26 73.43 -93.04
CA LYS A 4 -38.93 72.16 -92.70
C LYS A 4 -37.94 71.00 -92.53
N ALA A 5 -36.79 71.08 -93.20
CA ALA A 5 -35.73 70.04 -93.07
C ALA A 5 -34.97 70.06 -91.71
N LEU A 6 -34.90 71.23 -91.03
CA LEU A 6 -34.17 71.39 -89.81
C LEU A 6 -34.87 70.77 -88.56
N ILE A 7 -36.22 70.63 -88.68
CA ILE A 7 -36.99 70.01 -87.54
C ILE A 7 -37.14 68.52 -87.77
N LEU A 8 -36.99 67.99 -88.95
CA LEU A 8 -37.10 66.57 -89.22
C LEU A 8 -35.84 65.80 -88.88
N SER A 9 -34.66 66.43 -88.89
CA SER A 9 -33.39 65.82 -88.61
C SER A 9 -33.27 65.26 -87.14
N PRO A 10 -33.59 65.99 -86.08
CA PRO A 10 -33.53 65.45 -84.73
C PRO A 10 -34.60 64.38 -84.48
N LEU A 11 -35.77 64.46 -85.16
CA LEU A 11 -36.81 63.46 -84.96
C LEU A 11 -36.40 62.10 -85.57
N VAL A 12 -35.72 62.13 -86.75
CA VAL A 12 -35.18 60.88 -87.35
C VAL A 12 -34.06 60.27 -86.48
N LEU A 13 -33.23 61.14 -85.91
CA LEU A 13 -32.18 60.63 -84.96
C LEU A 13 -32.79 60.02 -83.74
N LEU A 14 -33.84 60.58 -83.15
CA LEU A 14 -34.55 60.04 -82.01
C LEU A 14 -35.22 58.69 -82.30
N VAL A 15 -35.88 58.60 -83.44
CA VAL A 15 -36.53 57.36 -83.91
C VAL A 15 -35.48 56.29 -84.25
N GLY A 16 -34.36 56.69 -84.89
CA GLY A 16 -33.24 55.79 -85.17
C GLY A 16 -32.59 55.24 -83.84
N GLY A 17 -32.39 56.15 -82.91
CA GLY A 17 -31.88 55.79 -81.57
C GLY A 17 -32.79 54.81 -80.81
N PHE A 18 -34.13 55.07 -80.94
CA PHE A 18 -35.12 54.19 -80.31
C PHE A 18 -35.16 52.77 -80.91
N ILE A 19 -34.99 52.69 -82.24
CA ILE A 19 -34.92 51.42 -82.96
C ILE A 19 -33.66 50.66 -82.62
N ILE A 20 -32.51 51.34 -82.57
CA ILE A 20 -31.23 50.73 -82.16
C ILE A 20 -31.32 50.26 -80.72
N MET A 21 -31.94 51.06 -79.87
CA MET A 21 -32.12 50.62 -78.44
C MET A 21 -33.02 49.39 -78.33
N LYS A 22 -34.11 49.32 -79.12
CA LYS A 22 -34.98 48.13 -79.18
C LYS A 22 -34.24 46.92 -79.69
N ILE A 23 -33.41 47.07 -80.72
CA ILE A 23 -32.60 45.99 -81.28
C ILE A 23 -31.54 45.50 -80.24
N LEU A 24 -30.87 46.43 -79.56
CA LEU A 24 -29.92 46.07 -78.49
C LEU A 24 -30.59 45.39 -77.29
N PHE A 25 -31.83 45.82 -76.99
CA PHE A 25 -32.59 45.15 -75.89
C PHE A 25 -33.06 43.75 -76.30
N SER A 26 -33.31 43.51 -77.61
CA SER A 26 -33.65 42.18 -78.12
C SER A 26 -32.48 41.22 -78.14
N PHE A 27 -31.24 41.72 -78.18
CA PHE A 27 -30.01 40.92 -78.06
C PHE A 27 -29.56 40.72 -76.61
N LYS A 28 -30.35 41.20 -75.64
CA LYS A 28 -30.05 40.94 -74.25
C LYS A 28 -30.22 39.44 -73.99
N ALA A 29 -29.11 38.72 -74.02
CA ALA A 29 -29.08 37.29 -73.67
C ALA A 29 -29.73 37.08 -72.30
N GLU A 30 -30.76 36.27 -72.23
CA GLU A 30 -31.33 35.84 -71.01
C GLU A 30 -30.20 35.19 -70.16
N LYS A 31 -29.93 35.74 -69.00
CA LYS A 31 -29.00 35.09 -68.08
C LYS A 31 -29.47 33.65 -67.82
N PRO A 32 -28.65 32.67 -68.10
CA PRO A 32 -29.06 31.29 -67.84
C PRO A 32 -29.54 31.21 -66.39
N LYS A 33 -30.75 30.74 -66.13
CA LYS A 33 -31.25 30.38 -64.83
C LYS A 33 -30.31 29.30 -64.29
N ARG A 34 -29.47 29.71 -63.37
CA ARG A 34 -28.62 28.78 -62.64
C ARG A 34 -29.53 27.81 -61.86
N ASN A 35 -29.89 26.73 -62.53
CA ASN A 35 -30.49 25.59 -61.75
C ASN A 35 -29.53 25.23 -60.68
N SER A 36 -29.77 25.72 -59.49
CA SER A 36 -29.15 25.15 -58.31
C SER A 36 -29.61 23.71 -58.22
N GLN A 37 -28.89 22.83 -58.91
CA GLN A 37 -28.98 21.41 -58.52
C GLN A 37 -28.54 21.34 -57.07
N ILE A 38 -29.51 21.22 -56.19
CA ILE A 38 -29.28 20.84 -54.83
C ILE A 38 -28.71 19.42 -54.90
N THR A 39 -27.38 19.31 -54.99
CA THR A 39 -26.72 18.01 -54.82
C THR A 39 -27.06 17.54 -53.42
N PRO A 40 -27.82 16.46 -53.27
CA PRO A 40 -28.12 15.93 -51.95
C PRO A 40 -26.80 15.58 -51.30
N ARG A 41 -26.49 16.21 -50.17
CA ARG A 41 -25.33 15.86 -49.37
C ARG A 41 -25.63 14.50 -48.73
N ILE A 42 -24.96 13.47 -49.20
CA ILE A 42 -25.04 12.15 -48.60
C ILE A 42 -24.42 12.27 -47.20
N VAL A 43 -25.23 12.21 -46.20
CA VAL A 43 -24.80 12.13 -44.80
C VAL A 43 -24.88 10.67 -44.42
N ALA A 44 -23.75 10.10 -44.02
CA ALA A 44 -23.75 8.77 -43.43
C ALA A 44 -24.51 8.83 -42.09
N THR A 45 -25.62 8.11 -42.05
CA THR A 45 -26.38 7.94 -40.79
C THR A 45 -26.20 6.52 -40.31
N SER A 46 -25.92 6.34 -39.01
CA SER A 46 -25.98 5.05 -38.36
C SER A 46 -27.23 5.00 -37.47
N VAL A 47 -27.87 3.86 -37.44
CA VAL A 47 -28.98 3.62 -36.50
C VAL A 47 -28.39 3.50 -35.11
N VAL A 48 -28.78 4.41 -34.22
CA VAL A 48 -28.43 4.32 -32.78
C VAL A 48 -29.33 3.25 -32.19
N SER A 49 -28.74 2.11 -31.81
CA SER A 49 -29.40 1.13 -30.96
C SER A 49 -29.12 1.48 -29.52
N LEU A 50 -30.16 1.56 -28.69
CA LEU A 50 -30.01 1.64 -27.23
C LEU A 50 -29.53 0.29 -26.77
N GLY A 51 -28.36 0.27 -26.13
CA GLY A 51 -27.76 -0.89 -25.50
C GLY A 51 -27.10 -0.48 -24.20
N GLU A 52 -26.92 -1.43 -23.31
CA GLU A 52 -26.11 -1.22 -22.12
C GLU A 52 -24.64 -1.07 -22.56
N VAL A 53 -24.03 0.03 -22.20
CA VAL A 53 -22.60 0.27 -22.39
C VAL A 53 -21.96 0.10 -21.03
N PRO A 54 -21.00 -0.85 -20.86
CA PRO A 54 -20.31 -0.99 -19.60
C PRO A 54 -19.59 0.32 -19.26
N ALA A 55 -19.87 0.86 -18.08
CA ALA A 55 -19.16 2.02 -17.58
C ALA A 55 -17.77 1.55 -17.11
N LYS A 56 -16.72 2.13 -17.66
CA LYS A 56 -15.34 1.84 -17.29
C LYS A 56 -14.77 3.05 -16.55
N LEU A 57 -14.36 2.85 -15.31
CA LEU A 57 -13.67 3.86 -14.54
C LEU A 57 -12.16 3.63 -14.63
N THR A 58 -11.46 4.57 -15.24
CA THR A 58 -9.99 4.54 -15.30
C THR A 58 -9.41 5.47 -14.26
N THR A 59 -8.50 4.96 -13.44
CA THR A 59 -7.75 5.72 -12.45
C THR A 59 -6.30 5.24 -12.39
N TYR A 60 -5.47 5.94 -11.62
CA TYR A 60 -4.06 5.63 -11.45
C TYR A 60 -3.76 5.40 -9.99
N GLY A 61 -2.81 4.54 -9.73
CA GLY A 61 -2.37 4.22 -8.38
C GLY A 61 -0.92 3.80 -8.33
N THR A 62 -0.51 3.44 -7.13
CA THR A 62 0.86 2.98 -6.87
C THR A 62 0.80 1.65 -6.14
N LEU A 63 1.65 0.72 -6.55
CA LEU A 63 1.80 -0.54 -5.84
C LEU A 63 2.56 -0.29 -4.53
N ALA A 64 1.93 -0.54 -3.42
CA ALA A 64 2.46 -0.36 -2.07
C ALA A 64 2.34 -1.64 -1.25
N SER A 65 3.12 -1.73 -0.17
CA SER A 65 2.89 -2.79 0.81
C SER A 65 1.77 -2.39 1.75
N SER A 66 0.83 -3.28 1.99
CA SER A 66 -0.23 -3.08 2.98
C SER A 66 0.29 -3.05 4.42
N GLN A 67 1.53 -3.49 4.66
CA GLN A 67 2.12 -3.61 5.99
C GLN A 67 3.58 -3.14 6.02
N PRO A 68 3.87 -1.84 5.83
CA PRO A 68 5.19 -1.32 6.12
C PRO A 68 5.43 -1.34 7.63
N VAL A 69 6.62 -1.75 8.06
CA VAL A 69 7.00 -1.81 9.48
C VAL A 69 8.21 -0.96 9.75
N THR A 70 8.06 0.02 10.63
CA THR A 70 9.21 0.78 11.16
C THR A 70 9.80 0.03 12.36
N LEU A 71 11.07 -0.33 12.28
CA LEU A 71 11.81 -0.88 13.40
C LEU A 71 12.22 0.23 14.36
N ILE A 72 11.80 0.10 15.60
CA ILE A 72 12.11 1.07 16.68
C ILE A 72 12.78 0.31 17.83
N SER A 73 13.89 0.83 18.34
CA SER A 73 14.55 0.24 19.51
C SER A 73 13.76 0.55 20.78
N GLU A 74 13.57 -0.48 21.61
CA GLU A 74 13.02 -0.34 22.96
C GLU A 74 14.11 -0.36 24.04
N VAL A 75 15.37 -0.58 23.63
CA VAL A 75 16.51 -0.72 24.55
C VAL A 75 17.67 0.17 24.12
N SER A 76 18.57 0.44 25.08
CA SER A 76 19.79 1.22 24.83
C SER A 76 20.97 0.28 24.64
N GLY A 77 21.88 0.64 23.72
CA GLY A 77 23.14 -0.06 23.53
C GLY A 77 23.70 0.14 22.12
N THR A 78 24.85 -0.46 21.88
CA THR A 78 25.51 -0.43 20.57
C THR A 78 24.88 -1.46 19.64
N LEU A 79 24.51 -1.04 18.43
CA LEU A 79 24.00 -1.91 17.40
C LEU A 79 25.11 -2.81 16.85
N GLN A 80 24.77 -4.05 16.60
CA GLN A 80 25.62 -5.09 16.04
C GLN A 80 24.89 -5.71 14.84
N ALA A 81 25.63 -6.19 13.85
CA ALA A 81 25.09 -6.92 12.72
C ALA A 81 24.30 -8.15 13.18
N GLY A 82 23.21 -8.44 12.48
CA GLY A 82 22.50 -9.70 12.57
C GLY A 82 23.08 -10.77 11.63
N ASP A 83 22.23 -11.68 11.16
CA ASP A 83 22.61 -12.74 10.21
C ASP A 83 22.78 -12.22 8.79
N ILE A 84 22.13 -11.10 8.48
CA ILE A 84 22.18 -10.43 7.18
C ILE A 84 22.60 -8.98 7.35
N ALA A 85 23.13 -8.39 6.27
CA ALA A 85 23.52 -6.98 6.26
C ALA A 85 22.27 -6.09 6.37
N PHE A 86 22.20 -5.22 7.37
CA PHE A 86 21.11 -4.27 7.55
C PHE A 86 21.32 -3.03 6.70
N GLN A 87 20.94 -3.11 5.42
CA GLN A 87 21.13 -2.06 4.42
C GLN A 87 19.95 -1.98 3.45
N PRO A 88 19.67 -0.82 2.83
CA PRO A 88 18.59 -0.70 1.85
C PRO A 88 18.70 -1.71 0.72
N ALA A 89 17.55 -2.15 0.20
CA ALA A 89 17.38 -3.17 -0.84
C ALA A 89 17.85 -4.59 -0.46
N GLN A 90 18.23 -4.83 0.79
CA GLN A 90 18.53 -6.18 1.28
C GLN A 90 17.24 -6.94 1.54
N SER A 91 17.09 -8.10 0.89
CA SER A 91 15.98 -9.02 1.15
C SER A 91 16.26 -9.88 2.39
N PHE A 92 15.19 -10.25 3.08
CA PHE A 92 15.23 -11.10 4.27
C PHE A 92 14.06 -12.08 4.29
N LYS A 93 14.20 -13.15 5.06
CA LYS A 93 13.15 -14.12 5.34
C LYS A 93 12.63 -13.94 6.76
N ARG A 94 11.39 -14.35 6.98
CA ARG A 94 10.80 -14.39 8.32
C ARG A 94 11.68 -15.17 9.28
N GLY A 95 12.02 -14.57 10.42
CA GLY A 95 12.85 -15.15 11.46
C GLY A 95 14.35 -14.84 11.33
N ASP A 96 14.80 -14.24 10.23
CA ASP A 96 16.20 -13.79 10.11
C ASP A 96 16.47 -12.72 11.16
N LEU A 97 17.64 -12.79 11.81
CA LEU A 97 18.10 -11.75 12.71
C LEU A 97 18.63 -10.57 11.90
N LEU A 98 17.91 -9.44 11.95
CA LEU A 98 18.26 -8.23 11.21
C LEU A 98 19.34 -7.41 11.93
N LEU A 99 19.12 -7.19 13.22
CA LEU A 99 20.00 -6.39 14.08
C LEU A 99 19.98 -6.95 15.49
N LYS A 100 21.05 -6.69 16.22
CA LYS A 100 21.18 -6.97 17.65
C LYS A 100 21.69 -5.73 18.36
N VAL A 101 21.15 -5.42 19.53
CA VAL A 101 21.72 -4.45 20.47
C VAL A 101 22.60 -5.21 21.46
N ASP A 102 23.73 -4.65 21.83
CA ASP A 102 24.63 -5.28 22.83
C ASP A 102 23.84 -5.65 24.10
N ASN A 103 23.79 -6.94 24.37
CA ASN A 103 22.97 -7.52 25.42
C ASN A 103 23.81 -8.09 26.62
N ARG A 104 25.12 -7.82 26.63
CA ARG A 104 26.01 -8.40 27.64
C ARG A 104 25.61 -8.04 29.07
N GLN A 105 25.24 -6.78 29.31
CA GLN A 105 24.85 -6.31 30.64
C GLN A 105 23.55 -6.97 31.10
N ILE A 106 22.51 -7.02 30.26
CA ILE A 106 21.24 -7.64 30.64
C ILE A 106 21.38 -9.15 30.86
N ASN A 107 22.24 -9.83 30.10
CA ASN A 107 22.51 -11.25 30.30
C ASN A 107 23.21 -11.53 31.64
N LEU A 108 24.13 -10.68 32.06
CA LEU A 108 24.77 -10.80 33.39
C LEU A 108 23.74 -10.59 34.51
N GLU A 109 22.86 -9.60 34.39
CA GLU A 109 21.79 -9.35 35.37
C GLU A 109 20.79 -10.52 35.41
N LEU A 110 20.42 -11.08 34.25
CA LEU A 110 19.55 -12.23 34.11
C LEU A 110 20.17 -13.47 34.80
N ASN A 111 21.44 -13.76 34.52
CA ASN A 111 22.13 -14.90 35.09
C ASN A 111 22.30 -14.77 36.60
N SER A 112 22.56 -13.57 37.11
CA SER A 112 22.59 -13.30 38.57
C SER A 112 21.23 -13.61 39.21
N THR A 113 20.13 -13.13 38.57
CA THR A 113 18.77 -13.33 39.11
C THR A 113 18.33 -14.81 39.03
N LYS A 114 18.74 -15.52 37.93
CA LYS A 114 18.54 -17.00 37.86
C LYS A 114 19.30 -17.75 38.99
N SER A 115 20.50 -17.29 39.30
CA SER A 115 21.27 -17.87 40.44
C SER A 115 20.57 -17.65 41.77
N ASP A 116 19.98 -16.45 41.99
CA ASP A 116 19.20 -16.17 43.19
C ASP A 116 17.95 -17.07 43.26
N LEU A 117 17.26 -17.30 42.15
CA LEU A 117 16.11 -18.20 42.07
C LEU A 117 16.54 -19.64 42.39
N LEU A 118 17.64 -20.12 41.81
CA LEU A 118 18.18 -21.46 42.11
C LEU A 118 18.57 -21.63 43.60
N THR A 119 19.17 -20.60 44.21
CA THR A 119 19.50 -20.58 45.63
C THR A 119 18.25 -20.67 46.50
N ALA A 120 17.22 -19.90 46.18
CA ALA A 120 15.94 -19.92 46.89
C ALA A 120 15.23 -21.29 46.75
N LEU A 121 15.20 -21.84 45.52
CA LEU A 121 14.66 -23.19 45.28
C LEU A 121 15.44 -24.27 46.04
N SER A 122 16.77 -24.24 46.01
CA SER A 122 17.61 -25.18 46.75
C SER A 122 17.30 -25.15 48.26
N SER A 123 17.11 -23.96 48.84
CA SER A 123 16.72 -23.77 50.23
C SER A 123 15.32 -24.27 50.56
N LEU A 124 14.41 -24.23 49.61
CA LEU A 124 13.01 -24.67 49.72
C LEU A 124 12.86 -26.19 49.57
N MET A 125 13.68 -26.87 48.79
CA MET A 125 13.54 -28.29 48.44
C MET A 125 13.44 -29.23 49.65
N PRO A 126 14.24 -29.09 50.72
CA PRO A 126 14.10 -29.93 51.91
C PRO A 126 12.74 -29.81 52.59
N GLU A 127 12.16 -28.59 52.63
CA GLU A 127 10.84 -28.37 53.23
C GLU A 127 9.71 -28.98 52.38
N ILE A 128 9.80 -28.92 51.06
CA ILE A 128 8.83 -29.59 50.15
C ILE A 128 8.90 -31.11 50.36
N LYS A 129 10.12 -31.66 50.45
CA LYS A 129 10.32 -33.11 50.64
C LYS A 129 9.65 -33.63 51.90
N VAL A 130 9.67 -32.84 52.97
CA VAL A 130 9.07 -33.21 54.27
C VAL A 130 7.55 -32.92 54.27
N SER A 131 7.13 -31.72 53.81
CA SER A 131 5.74 -31.27 53.93
C SER A 131 4.81 -31.83 52.84
N SER A 132 5.35 -32.08 51.64
CA SER A 132 4.55 -32.45 50.45
C SER A 132 5.32 -33.44 49.54
N PRO A 133 5.63 -34.66 50.01
CA PRO A 133 6.48 -35.62 49.27
C PRO A 133 5.95 -35.96 47.87
N LYS A 134 4.63 -35.92 47.66
CA LYS A 134 3.98 -36.25 46.38
C LYS A 134 4.34 -35.29 45.24
N ILE A 135 4.64 -34.06 45.56
CA ILE A 135 4.95 -33.02 44.55
C ILE A 135 6.44 -32.69 44.51
N PHE A 136 7.24 -33.27 45.44
CA PHE A 136 8.69 -33.03 45.49
C PHE A 136 9.38 -33.35 44.16
N GLN A 137 9.00 -34.45 43.51
CA GLN A 137 9.60 -34.83 42.24
C GLN A 137 9.35 -33.81 41.12
N VAL A 138 8.14 -33.17 41.06
CA VAL A 138 7.82 -32.15 40.08
C VAL A 138 8.69 -30.90 40.32
N TRP A 139 8.88 -30.49 41.57
CA TRP A 139 9.73 -29.36 41.93
C TRP A 139 11.21 -29.64 41.68
N GLN A 140 11.65 -30.90 41.92
CA GLN A 140 12.99 -31.32 41.58
C GLN A 140 13.25 -31.23 40.07
N GLN A 141 12.32 -31.74 39.24
CA GLN A 141 12.43 -31.65 37.80
C GLN A 141 12.47 -30.19 37.32
N TYR A 142 11.65 -29.31 37.93
CA TYR A 142 11.69 -27.90 37.65
C TYR A 142 13.06 -27.28 38.01
N PHE A 143 13.57 -27.54 39.17
CA PHE A 143 14.90 -27.10 39.61
C PHE A 143 15.99 -27.55 38.64
N ASP A 144 15.99 -28.81 38.26
CA ASP A 144 16.98 -29.41 37.35
C ASP A 144 16.86 -28.88 35.92
N SER A 145 15.68 -28.37 35.52
CA SER A 145 15.43 -27.81 34.18
C SER A 145 15.93 -26.36 33.99
N ILE A 146 16.23 -25.66 35.08
CA ILE A 146 16.70 -24.26 35.00
C ILE A 146 18.11 -24.23 34.42
N ASN A 147 18.19 -23.63 33.23
CA ASN A 147 19.42 -23.42 32.48
C ASN A 147 19.71 -21.92 32.34
N PHE A 148 20.98 -21.53 32.32
CA PHE A 148 21.39 -20.14 32.15
C PHE A 148 21.25 -19.66 30.71
N ASP A 149 21.34 -20.56 29.73
CA ASP A 149 21.32 -20.26 28.31
C ASP A 149 19.89 -20.26 27.70
N GLU A 150 18.91 -20.81 28.42
CA GLU A 150 17.54 -20.96 27.94
C GLU A 150 16.56 -20.22 28.87
N PRO A 151 15.40 -19.78 28.35
CA PRO A 151 14.34 -19.21 29.18
C PRO A 151 13.86 -20.20 30.25
N ILE A 152 13.50 -19.67 31.45
CA ILE A 152 12.94 -20.52 32.48
C ILE A 152 11.55 -21.03 32.11
N GLY A 153 11.27 -22.29 32.40
CA GLY A 153 9.95 -22.90 32.22
C GLY A 153 8.89 -22.31 33.18
N GLU A 154 7.63 -22.70 32.93
CA GLU A 154 6.54 -22.31 33.83
C GLU A 154 6.70 -22.91 35.22
N LEU A 155 6.38 -22.12 36.24
CA LEU A 155 6.39 -22.55 37.63
C LEU A 155 5.34 -23.65 37.85
N PRO A 156 5.70 -24.78 38.53
CA PRO A 156 4.73 -25.81 38.85
C PRO A 156 3.53 -25.25 39.62
N THR A 157 2.33 -25.45 39.11
CA THR A 157 1.09 -24.97 39.73
C THR A 157 0.76 -25.77 40.99
N THR A 158 0.25 -25.10 42.03
CA THR A 158 -0.19 -25.75 43.26
C THR A 158 -1.48 -25.16 43.79
N GLN A 159 -2.37 -26.01 44.27
CA GLN A 159 -3.57 -25.62 45.03
C GLN A 159 -3.35 -25.70 46.57
N ASP A 160 -2.22 -26.27 46.99
CA ASP A 160 -1.90 -26.39 48.42
C ASP A 160 -1.53 -25.02 49.01
N GLN A 161 -2.33 -24.53 49.95
CA GLN A 161 -2.12 -23.26 50.63
C GLN A 161 -0.82 -23.24 51.46
N ARG A 162 -0.41 -24.38 52.02
CA ARG A 162 0.84 -24.48 52.78
C ARG A 162 2.04 -24.30 51.87
N LEU A 163 2.01 -24.95 50.69
CA LEU A 163 3.07 -24.81 49.71
C LEU A 163 3.11 -23.37 49.15
N LYS A 164 1.95 -22.74 48.88
CA LYS A 164 1.92 -21.33 48.49
C LYS A 164 2.59 -20.42 49.53
N ALA A 165 2.34 -20.67 50.83
CA ALA A 165 2.96 -19.91 51.90
C ALA A 165 4.49 -20.13 51.97
N LEU A 166 4.96 -21.35 51.71
CA LEU A 166 6.39 -21.66 51.62
C LEU A 166 7.03 -20.95 50.40
N LEU A 167 6.43 -21.04 49.24
CA LEU A 167 6.90 -20.37 48.04
C LEU A 167 7.03 -18.85 48.24
N ALA A 168 6.04 -18.25 48.88
CA ALA A 168 6.05 -16.82 49.23
C ALA A 168 7.15 -16.49 50.23
N ARG A 169 7.32 -17.32 51.27
CA ARG A 169 8.36 -17.14 52.33
C ARG A 169 9.78 -17.17 51.75
N TYR A 170 10.02 -18.05 50.79
CA TYR A 170 11.30 -18.15 50.08
C TYR A 170 11.44 -17.22 48.90
N ASN A 171 10.48 -16.28 48.67
CA ASN A 171 10.46 -15.31 47.58
C ASN A 171 10.46 -15.94 46.17
N ILE A 172 10.05 -17.21 46.03
CA ILE A 172 10.09 -17.91 44.73
C ILE A 172 9.28 -17.16 43.67
N PHE A 173 8.07 -16.73 43.98
CA PHE A 173 7.24 -15.94 43.02
C PHE A 173 7.91 -14.64 42.61
N LYS A 174 8.51 -13.92 43.58
CA LYS A 174 9.18 -12.64 43.27
C LYS A 174 10.38 -12.87 42.34
N LEU A 175 11.21 -13.84 42.63
CA LEU A 175 12.39 -14.15 41.81
C LEU A 175 12.01 -14.69 40.43
N TYR A 176 11.02 -15.57 40.37
CA TYR A 176 10.49 -16.08 39.10
C TYR A 176 10.06 -14.96 38.19
N PHE A 177 9.18 -14.05 38.67
CA PHE A 177 8.73 -12.92 37.85
C PHE A 177 9.84 -11.90 37.55
N ALA A 178 10.85 -11.77 38.41
CA ALA A 178 12.01 -10.96 38.13
C ALA A 178 12.83 -11.55 36.97
N VAL A 179 13.07 -12.87 36.95
CA VAL A 179 13.73 -13.56 35.84
C VAL A 179 12.93 -13.37 34.54
N GLN A 180 11.62 -13.65 34.55
CA GLN A 180 10.78 -13.46 33.35
C GLN A 180 10.84 -12.03 32.81
N ASN A 181 10.82 -11.02 33.67
CA ASN A 181 10.95 -9.63 33.27
C ASN A 181 12.28 -9.35 32.55
N LEU A 182 13.38 -9.92 33.12
CA LEU A 182 14.69 -9.78 32.48
C LEU A 182 14.81 -10.56 31.17
N GLU A 183 14.17 -11.72 31.04
CA GLU A 183 14.09 -12.48 29.79
C GLU A 183 13.36 -11.69 28.71
N ILE A 184 12.21 -11.06 29.04
CA ILE A 184 11.50 -10.16 28.13
C ILE A 184 12.38 -8.96 27.74
N ARG A 185 13.10 -8.36 28.69
CA ARG A 185 14.03 -7.26 28.39
C ARG A 185 15.19 -7.72 27.51
N ALA A 186 15.74 -8.88 27.74
CA ALA A 186 16.82 -9.48 26.96
C ALA A 186 16.37 -9.78 25.51
N SER A 187 15.15 -10.28 25.34
CA SER A 187 14.60 -10.56 24.00
C SER A 187 14.46 -9.30 23.15
N LYS A 188 14.22 -8.13 23.76
CA LYS A 188 14.13 -6.82 23.06
C LYS A 188 15.46 -6.33 22.47
N HIS A 189 16.57 -7.01 22.76
CA HIS A 189 17.87 -6.71 22.16
C HIS A 189 18.05 -7.35 20.79
N PHE A 190 17.12 -8.21 20.34
CA PHE A 190 17.19 -8.92 19.07
C PHE A 190 16.03 -8.50 18.18
N PHE A 191 16.33 -8.10 16.95
CA PHE A 191 15.34 -7.66 15.97
C PHE A 191 15.24 -8.70 14.87
N TYR A 192 14.22 -9.54 14.98
CA TYR A 192 13.92 -10.57 14.00
C TYR A 192 12.93 -10.07 12.94
N ALA A 193 13.10 -10.53 11.71
CA ALA A 193 12.18 -10.26 10.62
C ALA A 193 10.80 -10.87 10.89
N PRO A 194 9.71 -10.08 10.91
CA PRO A 194 8.36 -10.60 11.20
C PRO A 194 7.70 -11.30 10.01
N PHE A 195 8.20 -11.06 8.79
CA PHE A 195 7.70 -11.59 7.51
C PHE A 195 8.86 -11.70 6.49
N ASN A 196 8.58 -12.22 5.28
CA ASN A 196 9.51 -12.16 4.16
C ASN A 196 9.41 -10.80 3.47
N GLY A 197 10.54 -10.16 3.20
CA GLY A 197 10.50 -8.81 2.68
C GLY A 197 11.85 -8.22 2.33
N SER A 198 11.88 -6.89 2.27
CA SER A 198 13.10 -6.13 1.99
C SER A 198 13.21 -4.90 2.90
N ILE A 199 14.43 -4.44 3.11
CA ILE A 199 14.74 -3.22 3.87
C ILE A 199 14.61 -2.04 2.91
N ILE A 200 13.71 -1.08 3.23
CA ILE A 200 13.53 0.16 2.45
C ILE A 200 14.61 1.18 2.81
N SER A 201 14.77 1.40 4.12
CA SER A 201 15.68 2.44 4.61
C SER A 201 16.32 2.04 5.93
N THR A 202 17.49 2.58 6.21
CA THR A 202 18.20 2.40 7.47
C THR A 202 18.61 3.77 8.00
N GLN A 203 18.19 4.09 9.25
CA GLN A 203 18.57 5.32 9.93
C GLN A 203 19.83 5.14 10.78
N LEU A 204 19.99 3.97 11.38
CA LEU A 204 21.16 3.62 12.19
C LEU A 204 21.86 2.39 11.58
N ARG A 205 23.18 2.36 11.71
CA ARG A 205 24.03 1.27 11.20
C ARG A 205 24.75 0.58 12.34
N ASP A 206 25.38 -0.54 12.02
CA ASP A 206 26.24 -1.25 12.94
C ASP A 206 27.30 -0.33 13.56
N GLY A 207 27.53 -0.49 14.86
CA GLY A 207 28.41 0.38 15.63
C GLY A 207 27.77 1.67 16.14
N SER A 208 26.58 2.06 15.65
CA SER A 208 25.83 3.19 16.19
C SER A 208 25.23 2.84 17.55
N THR A 209 24.96 3.86 18.38
CA THR A 209 24.24 3.67 19.64
C THR A 209 22.75 3.90 19.43
N ALA A 210 21.94 2.93 19.82
CA ALA A 210 20.48 3.05 19.89
C ALA A 210 20.06 3.43 21.32
N ALA A 211 18.91 4.12 21.41
CA ALA A 211 18.21 4.39 22.66
C ALA A 211 16.72 4.06 22.48
N PRO A 212 15.93 3.87 23.55
CA PRO A 212 14.49 3.69 23.43
C PRO A 212 13.84 4.80 22.61
N GLY A 213 13.05 4.40 21.58
CA GLY A 213 12.44 5.31 20.61
C GLY A 213 13.29 5.61 19.37
N SER A 214 14.56 5.16 19.29
CA SER A 214 15.38 5.31 18.09
C SER A 214 14.81 4.49 16.94
N ARG A 215 14.56 5.14 15.79
CA ARG A 215 14.21 4.45 14.54
C ARG A 215 15.45 3.80 13.98
N LEU A 216 15.40 2.51 13.71
CA LEU A 216 16.50 1.73 13.16
C LEU A 216 16.42 1.67 11.63
N GLY A 217 15.24 1.41 11.11
CA GLY A 217 14.98 1.27 9.69
C GLY A 217 13.51 1.01 9.38
N GLU A 218 13.23 0.78 8.12
CA GLU A 218 11.89 0.50 7.61
C GLU A 218 11.90 -0.73 6.73
N LEU A 219 10.95 -1.62 6.99
CA LEU A 219 10.78 -2.90 6.31
C LEU A 219 9.51 -2.89 5.48
N ILE A 220 9.56 -3.55 4.32
CA ILE A 220 8.41 -3.77 3.47
C ILE A 220 8.11 -5.26 3.36
N ASN A 221 6.83 -5.60 3.45
CA ASN A 221 6.35 -6.95 3.19
C ASN A 221 6.07 -7.11 1.70
N LEU A 222 6.83 -7.97 1.03
CA LEU A 222 6.68 -8.22 -0.42
C LEU A 222 5.60 -9.25 -0.76
N GLU A 223 5.07 -9.98 0.23
CA GLU A 223 3.98 -10.94 0.03
C GLU A 223 2.60 -10.29 0.11
N LYS A 224 2.53 -9.07 0.65
CA LYS A 224 1.29 -8.32 0.86
C LYS A 224 1.35 -6.97 0.17
N LEU A 225 1.41 -7.02 -1.16
CA LEU A 225 1.35 -5.86 -2.00
C LEU A 225 -0.10 -5.58 -2.42
N GLU A 226 -0.47 -4.32 -2.46
CA GLU A 226 -1.77 -3.84 -2.93
C GLU A 226 -1.58 -2.58 -3.77
N VAL A 227 -2.48 -2.32 -4.70
CA VAL A 227 -2.47 -1.08 -5.47
C VAL A 227 -3.38 -0.08 -4.75
N GLU A 228 -2.79 1.02 -4.32
CA GLU A 228 -3.51 2.14 -3.75
C GLU A 228 -3.92 3.10 -4.87
N ILE A 229 -5.24 3.26 -5.07
CA ILE A 229 -5.81 4.15 -6.08
C ILE A 229 -6.60 5.29 -5.45
N GLN A 230 -6.67 6.42 -6.15
CA GLN A 230 -7.51 7.54 -5.76
C GLN A 230 -8.73 7.62 -6.68
N VAL A 231 -9.91 7.41 -6.10
CA VAL A 231 -11.18 7.44 -6.82
C VAL A 231 -11.90 8.76 -6.51
N PRO A 232 -12.26 9.57 -7.54
CA PRO A 232 -13.01 10.79 -7.31
C PRO A 232 -14.32 10.53 -6.54
N ALA A 233 -14.65 11.39 -5.57
CA ALA A 233 -15.82 11.20 -4.70
C ALA A 233 -17.14 11.07 -5.49
N LYS A 234 -17.25 11.72 -6.65
CA LYS A 234 -18.42 11.63 -7.54
C LYS A 234 -18.60 10.24 -8.16
N ASP A 235 -17.51 9.48 -8.30
CA ASP A 235 -17.50 8.18 -8.99
C ASP A 235 -17.52 7.00 -8.01
N ILE A 236 -17.46 7.28 -6.68
CA ILE A 236 -17.41 6.24 -5.64
C ILE A 236 -18.65 5.32 -5.64
N GLY A 237 -19.80 5.82 -6.08
CA GLY A 237 -21.03 5.04 -6.17
C GLY A 237 -21.04 3.96 -7.26
N TRP A 238 -20.03 3.97 -8.16
CA TRP A 238 -19.90 3.00 -9.24
C TRP A 238 -19.03 1.81 -8.88
N ILE A 239 -18.24 1.91 -7.81
CA ILE A 239 -17.32 0.86 -7.39
C ILE A 239 -17.79 0.19 -6.10
N HIS A 240 -17.54 -1.11 -5.99
CA HIS A 240 -17.89 -1.91 -4.85
C HIS A 240 -16.72 -2.82 -4.46
N GLU A 241 -16.68 -3.25 -3.21
CA GLU A 241 -15.75 -4.29 -2.80
C GLU A 241 -16.02 -5.57 -3.59
N GLY A 242 -14.96 -6.19 -4.11
CA GLY A 242 -15.02 -7.32 -5.01
C GLY A 242 -15.15 -6.96 -6.50
N SER A 243 -15.29 -5.67 -6.88
CA SER A 243 -15.27 -5.28 -8.30
C SER A 243 -13.96 -5.70 -8.96
N PRO A 244 -14.01 -6.35 -10.14
CA PRO A 244 -12.81 -6.75 -10.87
C PRO A 244 -12.09 -5.53 -11.42
N VAL A 245 -10.77 -5.59 -11.42
CA VAL A 245 -9.91 -4.51 -11.89
C VAL A 245 -8.81 -5.07 -12.78
N ILE A 246 -8.64 -4.45 -13.93
CA ILE A 246 -7.50 -4.71 -14.81
C ILE A 246 -6.45 -3.63 -14.52
N LEU A 247 -5.24 -4.06 -14.24
CA LEU A 247 -4.13 -3.21 -13.85
C LEU A 247 -3.06 -3.26 -14.94
N GLU A 248 -2.64 -2.10 -15.43
CA GLU A 248 -1.57 -1.96 -16.42
C GLU A 248 -0.41 -1.18 -15.81
N PRO A 249 0.70 -1.86 -15.42
CA PRO A 249 1.93 -1.18 -15.04
C PRO A 249 2.50 -0.38 -16.21
N GLU A 250 2.97 0.85 -15.97
CA GLU A 250 3.51 1.71 -17.03
C GLU A 250 4.79 1.15 -17.68
N GLU A 251 5.52 0.28 -16.97
CA GLU A 251 6.87 -0.13 -17.36
C GLU A 251 6.94 -1.27 -18.38
N ASN A 252 5.99 -2.21 -18.40
CA ASN A 252 6.17 -3.46 -19.16
C ASN A 252 4.95 -3.94 -19.96
N GLY A 253 3.81 -3.25 -19.88
CA GLY A 253 2.61 -3.57 -20.67
C GLY A 253 1.97 -4.94 -20.35
N ILE A 254 2.41 -5.61 -19.28
CA ILE A 254 1.82 -6.86 -18.81
C ILE A 254 0.64 -6.51 -17.91
N GLN A 255 -0.54 -6.99 -18.26
CA GLN A 255 -1.74 -6.77 -17.47
C GLN A 255 -1.75 -7.68 -16.23
N TRP A 256 -2.06 -7.08 -15.09
CA TRP A 256 -2.36 -7.79 -13.85
C TRP A 256 -3.87 -7.81 -13.64
N ILE A 257 -4.33 -8.81 -12.94
CA ILE A 257 -5.73 -8.95 -12.54
C ILE A 257 -5.82 -8.79 -11.03
N GLY A 258 -6.82 -8.06 -10.58
CA GLY A 258 -7.10 -7.87 -9.17
C GLY A 258 -8.55 -7.51 -8.93
N HIS A 259 -8.89 -7.30 -7.68
CA HIS A 259 -10.21 -6.83 -7.26
C HIS A 259 -10.10 -5.77 -6.17
N ILE A 260 -11.12 -4.94 -6.04
CA ILE A 260 -11.20 -3.97 -4.95
C ILE A 260 -11.40 -4.74 -3.64
N GLU A 261 -10.42 -4.68 -2.75
CA GLU A 261 -10.47 -5.35 -1.44
C GLU A 261 -11.20 -4.49 -0.41
N ARG A 262 -10.95 -3.17 -0.44
CA ARG A 262 -11.59 -2.22 0.47
C ARG A 262 -11.64 -0.81 -0.11
N ILE A 263 -12.62 -0.05 0.34
CA ILE A 263 -12.85 1.34 -0.04
C ILE A 263 -12.83 2.19 1.22
N GLY A 264 -12.05 3.28 1.21
CA GLY A 264 -11.97 4.21 2.33
C GLY A 264 -13.29 4.96 2.55
N ASN A 265 -13.55 5.33 3.80
CA ASN A 265 -14.75 6.08 4.19
C ASN A 265 -14.47 7.59 4.39
N ILE A 266 -13.29 8.06 4.00
CA ILE A 266 -12.85 9.44 4.20
C ILE A 266 -12.50 10.04 2.85
N ILE A 267 -13.06 11.22 2.58
CA ILE A 267 -12.70 12.01 1.41
C ILE A 267 -11.50 12.89 1.77
N ASP A 268 -10.43 12.82 1.00
CA ASP A 268 -9.33 13.77 1.11
C ASP A 268 -9.81 15.15 0.63
N GLU A 269 -9.72 16.15 1.50
CA GLU A 269 -10.25 17.49 1.23
C GLU A 269 -9.55 18.20 0.06
N ARG A 270 -8.29 17.89 -0.18
CA ARG A 270 -7.48 18.54 -1.21
C ARG A 270 -7.71 17.93 -2.59
N SER A 271 -7.72 16.61 -2.69
CA SER A 271 -7.90 15.89 -3.95
C SER A 271 -9.37 15.60 -4.29
N GLN A 272 -10.28 15.74 -3.31
CA GLN A 272 -11.70 15.37 -3.43
C GLN A 272 -11.87 13.92 -3.90
N SER A 273 -10.99 13.04 -3.43
CA SER A 273 -10.98 11.61 -3.76
C SER A 273 -11.04 10.75 -2.50
N VAL A 274 -11.41 9.51 -2.69
CA VAL A 274 -11.40 8.44 -1.68
C VAL A 274 -10.32 7.45 -2.07
N LEU A 275 -9.57 6.96 -1.10
CA LEU A 275 -8.61 5.88 -1.31
C LEU A 275 -9.35 4.56 -1.44
N ALA A 276 -9.03 3.79 -2.46
CA ALA A 276 -9.43 2.40 -2.59
C ALA A 276 -8.19 1.53 -2.80
N TYR A 277 -8.26 0.30 -2.33
CA TYR A 277 -7.17 -0.64 -2.29
C TYR A 277 -7.53 -1.87 -3.10
N ILE A 278 -6.67 -2.20 -4.05
CA ILE A 278 -6.85 -3.33 -4.96
C ILE A 278 -5.86 -4.42 -4.57
N LYS A 279 -6.39 -5.59 -4.29
CA LYS A 279 -5.58 -6.78 -4.09
C LYS A 279 -5.27 -7.42 -5.43
N LEU A 280 -4.02 -7.82 -5.60
CA LEU A 280 -3.56 -8.55 -6.78
C LEU A 280 -3.97 -10.02 -6.66
N ASP A 281 -4.64 -10.54 -7.69
CA ASP A 281 -5.02 -11.95 -7.78
C ASP A 281 -4.06 -12.72 -8.68
N ASP A 282 -3.62 -12.08 -9.79
CA ASP A 282 -2.68 -12.65 -10.75
C ASP A 282 -1.78 -11.55 -11.31
N THR A 283 -0.49 -11.77 -11.27
CA THR A 283 0.56 -10.89 -11.83
C THR A 283 1.30 -11.53 -13.00
N GLY A 284 0.87 -12.73 -13.43
CA GLY A 284 1.60 -13.55 -14.39
C GLY A 284 2.96 -14.00 -13.83
N ASP A 285 3.93 -14.16 -14.71
CA ASP A 285 5.31 -14.57 -14.36
C ASP A 285 6.17 -13.40 -13.80
N VAL A 286 5.58 -12.23 -13.52
CA VAL A 286 6.30 -11.05 -13.08
C VAL A 286 6.18 -10.87 -11.57
N ASN A 287 7.32 -10.69 -10.91
CA ASN A 287 7.36 -10.32 -9.50
C ASN A 287 7.18 -8.79 -9.39
N PRO A 288 6.04 -8.31 -8.88
CA PRO A 288 5.75 -6.88 -8.87
C PRO A 288 6.66 -6.15 -7.87
N LEU A 289 7.16 -4.98 -8.29
CA LEU A 289 8.00 -4.14 -7.45
C LEU A 289 7.14 -3.07 -6.77
N ALA A 290 7.31 -2.90 -5.46
CA ALA A 290 6.67 -1.82 -4.74
C ALA A 290 7.14 -0.46 -5.27
N GLY A 291 6.22 0.50 -5.40
CA GLY A 291 6.50 1.83 -5.96
C GLY A 291 6.15 1.97 -7.44
N VAL A 292 5.80 0.89 -8.12
CA VAL A 292 5.38 0.93 -9.55
C VAL A 292 4.06 1.68 -9.68
N PHE A 293 4.00 2.60 -10.66
CA PHE A 293 2.75 3.24 -11.06
C PHE A 293 1.93 2.31 -11.93
N VAL A 294 0.65 2.26 -11.65
CA VAL A 294 -0.29 1.35 -12.29
C VAL A 294 -1.52 2.12 -12.72
N LYS A 295 -1.94 1.93 -13.97
CA LYS A 295 -3.25 2.34 -14.45
C LYS A 295 -4.25 1.25 -14.06
N ALA A 296 -5.34 1.63 -13.42
CA ALA A 296 -6.41 0.74 -12.99
C ALA A 296 -7.68 1.02 -13.78
N ASP A 297 -8.18 0.01 -14.45
CA ASP A 297 -9.43 0.01 -15.19
C ASP A 297 -10.45 -0.85 -14.42
N ILE A 298 -11.47 -0.22 -13.84
CA ILE A 298 -12.51 -0.84 -13.01
C ILE A 298 -13.77 -1.00 -13.86
N GLU A 299 -14.36 -2.18 -13.89
CA GLU A 299 -15.60 -2.53 -14.61
C GLU A 299 -16.81 -2.55 -13.69
#